data_56fafd12632d910065e66d43bd4f6336
#
_entry.id   56fafd12632d910065e66d43bd4f6336
#
_cell.length_a   1.000
_cell.length_b   1.000
_cell.length_c   1.000
_cell.angle_alpha   90.00
_cell.angle_beta   90.00
_cell.angle_gamma   90.00
#
_symmetry.space_group_name_H-M   'P 1'
#
loop_
_entity.id
_entity.type
_entity.pdbx_description
1 polymer ?
#
loop_
_entity_poly.entity_id
_entity_poly.type
_entity_poly.pdbx_seq_one_letter_code
_entity_poly.pdbx_strand_id
1 'polypeptide(L)' 'TARNKATKSDLRTAVKKAYYAVDTNADNKTEAVRLAIKKIDQAAAKGILHKNTAARSKSSLAKRLNASA' A
#
# COMPACT_ATOMS: atom_id res chain seq x y z
N THR A 1 -20.31 5.34 2.63
CA THR A 1 -20.63 4.73 3.91
C THR A 1 -19.46 4.79 4.88
N ALA A 2 -19.75 4.69 6.17
CA ALA A 2 -18.74 4.77 7.22
C ALA A 2 -17.66 3.68 7.08
N ARG A 3 -18.07 2.48 6.70
CA ARG A 3 -17.15 1.36 6.49
C ARG A 3 -16.09 1.66 5.42
N ASN A 4 -16.56 2.14 4.26
CA ASN A 4 -15.66 2.43 3.15
C ASN A 4 -14.70 3.55 3.50
N LYS A 5 -15.19 4.55 4.24
CA LYS A 5 -14.37 5.67 4.67
C LYS A 5 -13.24 5.23 5.60
N ALA A 6 -13.55 4.39 6.58
CA ALA A 6 -12.57 3.87 7.52
C ALA A 6 -11.53 2.99 6.80
N THR A 7 -11.99 2.14 5.88
CA THR A 7 -11.10 1.26 5.11
C THR A 7 -10.16 2.07 4.21
N LYS A 8 -10.66 3.11 3.56
CA LYS A 8 -9.84 3.98 2.72
C LYS A 8 -8.77 4.70 3.54
N SER A 9 -9.14 5.19 4.72
CA SER A 9 -8.21 5.86 5.62
C SER A 9 -7.10 4.92 6.07
N ASP A 10 -7.46 3.70 6.46
CA ASP A 10 -6.51 2.66 6.87
C ASP A 10 -5.56 2.30 5.72
N LEU A 11 -6.09 2.16 4.52
CA LEU A 11 -5.32 1.88 3.32
C LEU A 11 -4.30 2.98 3.04
N ARG A 12 -4.73 4.24 3.09
CA ARG A 12 -3.84 5.39 2.90
C ARG A 12 -2.71 5.39 3.90
N THR A 13 -3.03 5.14 5.17
CA THR A 13 -2.04 5.10 6.23
C THR A 13 -1.00 4.02 5.98
N ALA A 14 -1.45 2.82 5.58
CA ALA A 14 -0.54 1.71 5.28
C ALA A 14 0.38 2.05 4.11
N VAL A 15 -0.16 2.65 3.05
CA VAL A 15 0.63 3.07 1.88
C VAL A 15 1.65 4.14 2.25
N LYS A 16 1.24 5.14 3.02
CA LYS A 16 2.14 6.20 3.49
C LYS A 16 3.27 5.62 4.34
N LYS A 17 2.95 4.71 5.24
CA LYS A 17 3.96 4.06 6.08
C LYS A 17 4.95 3.26 5.23
N ALA A 18 4.46 2.58 4.19
CA ALA A 18 5.33 1.83 3.29
C ALA A 18 6.29 2.76 2.55
N TYR A 19 5.78 3.86 1.99
CA TYR A 19 6.63 4.85 1.32
C TYR A 19 7.66 5.45 2.28
N TYR A 20 7.23 5.80 3.48
CA TYR A 20 8.11 6.36 4.49
C TYR A 20 9.23 5.37 4.85
N ALA A 21 8.86 4.10 5.07
CA ALA A 21 9.84 3.07 5.40
C ALA A 21 10.88 2.88 4.29
N VAL A 22 10.44 2.92 3.04
CA VAL A 22 11.33 2.80 1.89
C VAL A 22 12.23 4.03 1.76
N ASP A 23 11.65 5.22 1.91
CA ASP A 23 12.38 6.49 1.79
C ASP A 23 13.45 6.64 2.87
N THR A 24 13.17 6.19 4.08
CA THR A 24 14.12 6.23 5.20
C THR A 24 15.01 5.00 5.28
N ASN A 25 14.83 4.06 4.35
CA ASN A 25 15.57 2.80 4.31
C ASN A 25 15.47 2.04 5.64
N ALA A 26 14.28 1.98 6.20
CA ALA A 26 14.01 1.29 7.45
C ALA A 26 14.21 -0.22 7.31
N ASP A 27 14.61 -0.88 8.40
CA ASP A 27 14.82 -2.34 8.40
C ASP A 27 13.55 -3.10 8.05
N ASN A 28 12.38 -2.55 8.41
CA ASN A 28 11.09 -3.18 8.16
C ASN A 28 10.43 -2.74 6.85
N LYS A 29 11.19 -2.12 5.93
CA LYS A 29 10.61 -1.61 4.68
C LYS A 29 9.93 -2.70 3.85
N THR A 30 10.53 -3.89 3.79
CA THR A 30 9.96 -5.01 3.05
C THR A 30 8.62 -5.43 3.64
N GLU A 31 8.53 -5.55 4.95
CA GLU A 31 7.29 -5.89 5.63
C GLU A 31 6.23 -4.81 5.44
N ALA A 32 6.63 -3.55 5.57
CA ALA A 32 5.72 -2.42 5.39
C ALA A 32 5.13 -2.41 3.98
N VAL A 33 5.96 -2.64 2.96
CA VAL A 33 5.52 -2.71 1.57
C VAL A 33 4.59 -3.90 1.35
N ARG A 34 4.92 -5.06 1.88
CA ARG A 34 4.07 -6.25 1.79
C ARG A 34 2.71 -6.03 2.41
N LEU A 35 2.68 -5.41 3.59
CA LEU A 35 1.43 -5.12 4.28
C LEU A 35 0.58 -4.14 3.46
N ALA A 36 1.20 -3.10 2.91
CA ALA A 36 0.51 -2.14 2.05
C ALA A 36 -0.08 -2.82 0.82
N ILE A 37 0.69 -3.69 0.16
CA ILE A 37 0.22 -4.43 -1.00
C ILE A 37 -0.97 -5.32 -0.62
N LYS A 38 -0.89 -6.01 0.50
CA LYS A 38 -1.97 -6.86 0.98
C LYS A 38 -3.26 -6.05 1.20
N LYS A 39 -3.14 -4.89 1.83
CA LYS A 39 -4.30 -4.01 2.06
C LYS A 39 -4.88 -3.48 0.75
N ILE A 40 -4.03 -3.16 -0.22
CA ILE A 40 -4.46 -2.73 -1.54
C ILE A 40 -5.24 -3.85 -2.23
N ASP A 41 -4.74 -5.08 -2.19
CA ASP A 41 -5.44 -6.24 -2.77
C ASP A 41 -6.80 -6.46 -2.12
N GLN A 42 -6.87 -6.38 -0.80
CA GLN A 42 -8.12 -6.54 -0.06
C GLN A 42 -9.13 -5.46 -0.44
N ALA A 43 -8.66 -4.22 -0.55
CA ALA A 43 -9.53 -3.11 -0.95
C ALA A 43 -10.07 -3.28 -2.36
N ALA A 44 -9.24 -3.75 -3.28
CA ALA A 44 -9.67 -4.03 -4.66
C ALA A 44 -10.68 -5.18 -4.69
N ALA A 45 -10.45 -6.23 -3.91
CA ALA A 45 -11.36 -7.37 -3.82
C ALA A 45 -12.73 -6.97 -3.27
N LYS A 46 -12.75 -6.00 -2.35
CA LYS A 46 -13.99 -5.50 -1.75
C LYS A 46 -14.69 -4.44 -2.60
N GLY A 47 -14.08 -4.03 -3.72
CA GLY A 47 -14.62 -2.99 -4.58
C GLY A 47 -14.40 -1.57 -4.09
N ILE A 48 -13.56 -1.39 -3.07
CA ILE A 48 -13.25 -0.06 -2.53
C ILE A 48 -12.30 0.69 -3.44
N LEU A 49 -11.34 -0.04 -4.03
CA LEU A 49 -10.41 0.50 -5.02
C LEU A 49 -10.69 -0.07 -6.40
N HIS A 50 -10.52 0.77 -7.41
CA HIS A 50 -10.57 0.31 -8.78
C HIS A 50 -9.36 -0.59 -9.06
N LYS A 51 -9.58 -1.62 -9.88
CA LYS A 51 -8.55 -2.61 -10.22
C LYS A 51 -7.27 -1.97 -10.76
N ASN A 52 -7.40 -0.98 -11.63
CA ASN A 52 -6.26 -0.29 -12.21
C ASN A 52 -5.49 0.52 -11.17
N THR A 53 -6.20 1.18 -10.24
CA THR A 53 -5.57 1.93 -9.16
C THR A 53 -4.78 1.00 -8.25
N ALA A 54 -5.35 -0.15 -7.92
CA ALA A 54 -4.68 -1.16 -7.10
C ALA A 54 -3.39 -1.65 -7.77
N ALA A 55 -3.47 -1.98 -9.04
CA ALA A 55 -2.30 -2.44 -9.81
C ALA A 55 -1.20 -1.40 -9.85
N ARG A 56 -1.54 -0.14 -10.07
CA ARG A 56 -0.58 0.98 -10.08
C ARG A 56 0.10 1.14 -8.74
N SER A 57 -0.67 1.13 -7.67
CA SER A 57 -0.12 1.31 -6.32
C SER A 57 0.84 0.18 -5.95
N LYS A 58 0.46 -1.06 -6.26
CA LYS A 58 1.32 -2.22 -6.01
C LYS A 58 2.62 -2.12 -6.80
N SER A 59 2.52 -1.78 -8.06
CA SER A 59 3.68 -1.64 -8.95
C SER A 59 4.63 -0.54 -8.46
N SER A 60 4.08 0.61 -8.06
CA SER A 60 4.85 1.73 -7.54
C SER A 60 5.61 1.35 -6.27
N LEU A 61 4.95 0.67 -5.34
CA LEU A 61 5.58 0.23 -4.10
C LEU A 61 6.70 -0.77 -4.37
N ALA A 62 6.45 -1.73 -5.25
CA ALA A 62 7.46 -2.74 -5.60
C ALA A 62 8.69 -2.10 -6.23
N LYS A 63 8.49 -1.15 -7.12
CA LYS A 63 9.59 -0.43 -7.77
C LYS A 63 10.43 0.36 -6.76
N ARG A 64 9.78 1.04 -5.83
CA ARG A 64 10.48 1.80 -4.79
C ARG A 64 11.30 0.88 -3.90
N LEU A 65 10.73 -0.26 -3.51
CA LEU A 65 11.42 -1.23 -2.68
C LEU A 65 12.66 -1.77 -3.41
N ASN A 66 12.53 -2.12 -4.67
CA ASN A 66 13.64 -2.62 -5.47
C ASN A 66 14.72 -1.54 -5.65
N ALA A 67 14.33 -0.31 -5.86
CA ALA A 67 15.28 0.80 -6.04
C ALA A 67 16.06 1.08 -4.75
N SER A 68 15.46 0.83 -3.58
CA SER A 68 16.11 1.07 -2.29
C SER A 68 16.91 -0.13 -1.78
N ALA A 69 16.78 -1.26 -2.43
CA ALA A 69 17.55 -2.46 -2.08
C ALA A 69 18.97 -2.44 -2.69
#